data_52f8d766dfaea983e0645fabdf075d70
#
_entry.id   52f8d766dfaea983e0645fabdf075d70
#
_cell.length_a   1.000
_cell.length_b   1.000
_cell.length_c   1.000
_cell.angle_alpha   90.00
_cell.angle_beta   90.00
_cell.angle_gamma   90.00
#
_symmetry.space_group_name_H-M   'P 1'
#
loop_
_entity.id
_entity.type
_entity.pdbx_description
1 polymer ?
#
loop_
_entity_poly.entity_id
_entity_poly.type
_entity_poly.pdbx_seq_one_letter_code
_entity_poly.pdbx_strand_id
1 'polypeptide(L)'
;EKRGWSGNTRKHDMKTLSAILNRAIKTKEYSGNSYPFGKDGFCISALEEETRKRYLSQEYLDKLMNTVFANKPREVARRLFLFSYFCYGMSFIDMAYLKRDNIKSEGGGKYLVYKRHKTEHSKNARFIRIPLTNELCLLLQWFRDNTLLVSDYLLPFVSKDYVGEKLYNHLRSRLGRYNE
;
A
#
# COMPACT_ATOMS: atom_id res chain seq x y z
N GLU A 1 -8.89 7.91 -30.51
CA GLU A 1 -7.83 8.73 -29.88
C GLU A 1 -6.88 7.82 -29.12
N LYS A 2 -5.61 7.75 -29.58
CA LYS A 2 -4.55 7.07 -28.81
C LYS A 2 -4.34 7.89 -27.55
N ARG A 3 -4.75 7.37 -26.39
CA ARG A 3 -4.40 7.95 -25.09
C ARG A 3 -2.89 8.00 -24.98
N GLY A 4 -2.31 9.19 -25.14
CA GLY A 4 -0.90 9.41 -24.90
C GLY A 4 -0.56 9.15 -23.43
N TRP A 5 0.64 8.70 -23.15
CA TRP A 5 1.12 8.52 -21.77
C TRP A 5 1.18 9.88 -21.05
N SER A 6 0.76 9.90 -19.79
CA SER A 6 0.87 11.11 -18.96
C SER A 6 2.33 11.52 -18.76
N GLY A 7 2.58 12.81 -18.49
CA GLY A 7 3.90 13.31 -18.18
C GLY A 7 4.56 12.56 -17.03
N ASN A 8 3.81 12.24 -15.97
CA ASN A 8 4.32 11.47 -14.84
C ASN A 8 4.71 10.03 -15.21
N THR A 9 3.99 9.38 -16.14
CA THR A 9 4.39 8.05 -16.65
C THR A 9 5.68 8.16 -17.43
N ARG A 10 5.77 9.13 -18.38
CA ARG A 10 7.00 9.41 -19.14
C ARG A 10 8.18 9.75 -18.22
N LYS A 11 7.94 10.55 -17.17
CA LYS A 11 8.93 10.87 -16.15
C LYS A 11 9.49 9.62 -15.47
N HIS A 12 8.64 8.67 -15.13
CA HIS A 12 9.05 7.40 -14.52
C HIS A 12 9.96 6.60 -15.49
N ASP A 13 9.59 6.49 -16.75
CA ASP A 13 10.35 5.75 -17.74
C ASP A 13 11.70 6.41 -18.03
N MET A 14 11.73 7.76 -18.13
CA MET A 14 12.98 8.50 -18.29
C MET A 14 13.90 8.37 -17.07
N LYS A 15 13.36 8.32 -15.84
CA LYS A 15 14.16 8.01 -14.64
C LYS A 15 14.76 6.60 -14.70
N THR A 16 14.01 5.64 -15.18
CA THR A 16 14.49 4.26 -15.34
C THR A 16 15.63 4.20 -16.36
N LEU A 17 15.47 4.86 -17.52
CA LEU A 17 16.50 4.95 -18.54
C LEU A 17 17.75 5.66 -18.00
N SER A 18 17.59 6.79 -17.31
CA SER A 18 18.70 7.49 -16.64
C SER A 18 19.45 6.60 -15.66
N ALA A 19 18.74 5.79 -14.85
CA ALA A 19 19.35 4.85 -13.93
C ALA A 19 20.18 3.76 -14.63
N ILE A 20 19.69 3.24 -15.76
CA ILE A 20 20.40 2.26 -16.58
C ILE A 20 21.69 2.87 -17.16
N LEU A 21 21.62 4.07 -17.76
CA LEU A 21 22.77 4.75 -18.31
C LEU A 21 23.82 5.06 -17.23
N ASN A 22 23.39 5.55 -16.08
CA ASN A 22 24.30 5.80 -14.95
C ASN A 22 24.99 4.53 -14.46
N ARG A 23 24.29 3.38 -14.49
CA ARG A 23 24.91 2.10 -14.18
C ARG A 23 25.96 1.71 -15.23
N ALA A 24 25.63 1.84 -16.52
CA ALA A 24 26.56 1.54 -17.62
C ALA A 24 27.82 2.42 -17.58
N ILE A 25 27.68 3.70 -17.23
CA ILE A 25 28.83 4.59 -16.99
C ILE A 25 29.68 4.08 -15.81
N LYS A 26 29.05 3.72 -14.70
CA LYS A 26 29.74 3.20 -13.51
C LYS A 26 30.47 1.89 -13.79
N THR A 27 29.92 1.01 -14.63
CA THR A 27 30.56 -0.26 -15.03
C THR A 27 31.54 -0.10 -16.19
N LYS A 28 31.74 1.14 -16.71
CA LYS A 28 32.59 1.45 -17.87
C LYS A 28 32.15 0.82 -19.19
N GLU A 29 30.90 0.37 -19.27
CA GLU A 29 30.30 -0.14 -20.51
C GLU A 29 29.89 1.00 -21.48
N TYR A 30 29.78 2.22 -20.95
CA TYR A 30 29.44 3.44 -21.68
C TYR A 30 30.32 4.60 -21.19
N SER A 31 30.90 5.36 -22.14
CA SER A 31 31.84 6.44 -21.83
C SER A 31 31.22 7.67 -21.16
N GLY A 32 29.93 7.85 -21.30
CA GLY A 32 29.22 9.02 -20.76
C GLY A 32 29.39 10.33 -21.54
N ASN A 33 30.16 10.33 -22.65
CA ASN A 33 30.50 11.56 -23.38
C ASN A 33 29.27 12.25 -24.02
N SER A 34 28.15 11.53 -24.17
CA SER A 34 26.87 12.05 -24.71
C SER A 34 25.71 11.73 -23.77
N TYR A 35 25.90 11.98 -22.47
CA TYR A 35 24.83 11.74 -21.48
C TYR A 35 23.61 12.63 -21.77
N PRO A 36 22.43 12.02 -22.07
CA PRO A 36 21.29 12.78 -22.62
C PRO A 36 20.47 13.53 -21.56
N PHE A 37 20.73 13.33 -20.27
CA PHE A 37 19.96 13.91 -19.18
C PHE A 37 20.77 14.92 -18.38
N GLY A 38 20.10 15.87 -17.74
CA GLY A 38 20.71 16.83 -16.82
C GLY A 38 20.60 18.26 -17.32
N LYS A 39 21.51 19.13 -16.88
CA LYS A 39 21.44 20.57 -17.09
C LYS A 39 21.57 20.95 -18.57
N ASP A 40 22.44 20.25 -19.30
CA ASP A 40 22.74 20.50 -20.71
C ASP A 40 22.00 19.52 -21.65
N GLY A 41 21.10 18.71 -21.11
CA GLY A 41 20.33 17.71 -21.83
C GLY A 41 18.86 17.72 -21.49
N PHE A 42 18.20 16.57 -21.66
CA PHE A 42 16.77 16.43 -21.37
C PHE A 42 16.47 16.54 -19.88
N CYS A 43 15.67 17.51 -19.49
CA CYS A 43 15.23 17.75 -18.12
C CYS A 43 14.06 16.85 -17.74
N ILE A 44 14.32 15.74 -17.04
CA ILE A 44 13.27 14.79 -16.64
C ILE A 44 12.21 15.42 -15.73
N SER A 45 12.58 16.42 -14.90
CA SER A 45 11.63 17.10 -14.02
C SER A 45 10.61 17.97 -14.79
N ALA A 46 10.92 18.38 -16.01
CA ALA A 46 9.98 19.12 -16.86
C ALA A 46 8.75 18.29 -17.28
N LEU A 47 8.81 16.96 -17.15
CA LEU A 47 7.68 16.07 -17.41
C LEU A 47 6.72 15.97 -16.21
N GLU A 48 7.02 16.63 -15.08
CA GLU A 48 6.18 16.57 -13.89
C GLU A 48 4.85 17.27 -14.13
N GLU A 49 3.78 16.52 -13.94
CA GLU A 49 2.42 17.02 -13.99
C GLU A 49 1.80 16.95 -12.60
N GLU A 50 1.10 18.00 -12.22
CA GLU A 50 0.35 18.01 -10.98
C GLU A 50 -0.76 16.95 -11.03
N THR A 51 -0.79 16.08 -10.03
CA THR A 51 -1.79 15.03 -9.91
C THR A 51 -2.94 15.51 -9.05
N ARG A 52 -4.14 15.58 -9.62
CA ARG A 52 -5.34 15.91 -8.84
C ARG A 52 -5.49 14.92 -7.68
N LYS A 53 -5.37 15.43 -6.46
CA LYS A 53 -5.63 14.64 -5.25
C LYS A 53 -7.12 14.35 -5.16
N ARG A 54 -7.47 13.07 -5.12
CA ARG A 54 -8.84 12.63 -4.87
C ARG A 54 -8.96 12.34 -3.37
N TYR A 55 -9.98 12.88 -2.75
CA TYR A 55 -10.32 12.61 -1.37
C TYR A 55 -11.80 12.25 -1.27
N LEU A 56 -12.13 11.47 -0.27
CA LEU A 56 -13.52 11.18 0.06
C LEU A 56 -14.05 12.30 0.96
N SER A 57 -15.20 12.88 0.60
CA SER A 57 -15.82 13.89 1.45
C SER A 57 -16.32 13.28 2.77
N GLN A 58 -16.46 14.09 3.80
CA GLN A 58 -16.96 13.65 5.10
C GLN A 58 -18.35 13.00 4.97
N GLU A 59 -19.23 13.55 4.14
CA GLU A 59 -20.57 12.99 3.88
C GLU A 59 -20.52 11.54 3.37
N TYR A 60 -19.61 11.25 2.41
CA TYR A 60 -19.46 9.88 1.90
C TYR A 60 -18.83 8.96 2.93
N LEU A 61 -17.92 9.47 3.76
CA LEU A 61 -17.35 8.69 4.85
C LEU A 61 -18.41 8.32 5.88
N ASP A 62 -19.25 9.27 6.28
CA ASP A 62 -20.35 9.04 7.22
C ASP A 62 -21.36 8.04 6.65
N LYS A 63 -21.68 8.12 5.37
CA LYS A 63 -22.51 7.10 4.67
C LYS A 63 -21.84 5.72 4.74
N LEU A 64 -20.54 5.63 4.48
CA LEU A 64 -19.83 4.36 4.58
C LEU A 64 -19.80 3.80 6.00
N MET A 65 -19.66 4.63 7.02
CA MET A 65 -19.69 4.20 8.42
C MET A 65 -21.06 3.64 8.81
N ASN A 66 -22.14 4.28 8.35
CA ASN A 66 -23.51 3.96 8.75
C ASN A 66 -24.20 2.94 7.82
N THR A 67 -23.62 2.58 6.69
CA THR A 67 -24.18 1.60 5.75
C THR A 67 -23.73 0.19 6.10
N VAL A 68 -24.66 -0.77 6.03
CA VAL A 68 -24.35 -2.21 6.12
C VAL A 68 -24.79 -2.86 4.83
N PHE A 69 -23.90 -3.59 4.17
CA PHE A 69 -24.23 -4.31 2.94
C PHE A 69 -24.69 -5.74 3.24
N ALA A 70 -25.84 -6.14 2.69
CA ALA A 70 -26.30 -7.53 2.74
C ALA A 70 -25.34 -8.46 1.97
N ASN A 71 -24.68 -7.97 0.92
CA ASN A 71 -23.67 -8.71 0.17
C ASN A 71 -22.37 -8.79 0.98
N LYS A 72 -22.01 -10.00 1.43
CA LYS A 72 -20.86 -10.25 2.29
C LYS A 72 -19.51 -9.74 1.72
N PRO A 73 -19.15 -9.98 0.45
CA PRO A 73 -17.94 -9.41 -0.15
C PRO A 73 -17.87 -7.89 -0.07
N ARG A 74 -18.97 -7.19 -0.36
CA ARG A 74 -19.04 -5.71 -0.26
C ARG A 74 -18.89 -5.24 1.18
N GLU A 75 -19.50 -5.93 2.13
CA GLU A 75 -19.38 -5.60 3.57
C GLU A 75 -17.94 -5.80 4.06
N VAL A 76 -17.26 -6.87 3.63
CA VAL A 76 -15.83 -7.09 3.90
C VAL A 76 -15.00 -5.94 3.32
N ALA A 77 -15.21 -5.57 2.05
CA ALA A 77 -14.48 -4.48 1.40
C ALA A 77 -14.69 -3.14 2.12
N ARG A 78 -15.93 -2.81 2.48
CA ARG A 78 -16.26 -1.62 3.28
C ARG A 78 -15.50 -1.58 4.59
N ARG A 79 -15.51 -2.68 5.34
CA ARG A 79 -14.82 -2.75 6.65
C ARG A 79 -13.31 -2.71 6.51
N LEU A 80 -12.73 -3.28 5.45
CA LEU A 80 -11.31 -3.14 5.14
C LEU A 80 -10.94 -1.69 4.82
N PHE A 81 -11.79 -0.99 4.08
CA PHE A 81 -11.62 0.43 3.83
C PHE A 81 -11.64 1.24 5.14
N LEU A 82 -12.64 1.02 6.00
CA LEU A 82 -12.73 1.69 7.30
C LEU A 82 -11.55 1.35 8.21
N PHE A 83 -11.08 0.10 8.19
CA PHE A 83 -9.87 -0.28 8.92
C PHE A 83 -8.64 0.49 8.44
N SER A 84 -8.44 0.57 7.11
CA SER A 84 -7.38 1.39 6.52
C SER A 84 -7.50 2.85 6.93
N TYR A 85 -8.71 3.42 6.89
CA TYR A 85 -8.98 4.79 7.27
C TYR A 85 -8.62 5.07 8.73
N PHE A 86 -9.12 4.26 9.68
CA PHE A 86 -8.80 4.41 11.10
C PHE A 86 -7.33 4.10 11.42
N CYS A 87 -6.64 3.40 10.53
CA CYS A 87 -5.19 3.22 10.57
C CYS A 87 -4.41 4.27 9.77
N TYR A 88 -4.96 5.49 9.61
CA TYR A 88 -4.33 6.63 8.92
C TYR A 88 -3.91 6.34 7.47
N GLY A 89 -4.71 5.58 6.74
CA GLY A 89 -4.44 5.21 5.36
C GLY A 89 -3.42 4.09 5.22
N MET A 90 -3.47 3.10 6.10
CA MET A 90 -2.63 1.90 5.99
C MET A 90 -2.82 1.24 4.63
N SER A 91 -1.71 0.94 3.96
CA SER A 91 -1.77 0.32 2.63
C SER A 91 -2.33 -1.10 2.68
N PHE A 92 -2.94 -1.54 1.56
CA PHE A 92 -3.45 -2.91 1.43
C PHE A 92 -2.39 -3.96 1.80
N ILE A 93 -1.16 -3.80 1.31
CA ILE A 93 -0.10 -4.77 1.56
C ILE A 93 0.30 -4.80 3.05
N ASP A 94 0.34 -3.64 3.71
CA ASP A 94 0.64 -3.56 5.13
C ASP A 94 -0.46 -4.25 5.93
N MET A 95 -1.75 -4.01 5.60
CA MET A 95 -2.89 -4.70 6.21
C MET A 95 -2.83 -6.21 6.03
N ALA A 96 -2.44 -6.67 4.84
CA ALA A 96 -2.42 -8.09 4.49
C ALA A 96 -1.36 -8.90 5.26
N TYR A 97 -0.32 -8.24 5.74
CA TYR A 97 0.72 -8.88 6.56
C TYR A 97 0.49 -8.74 8.08
N LEU A 98 -0.58 -8.06 8.51
CA LEU A 98 -0.87 -7.92 9.95
C LEU A 98 -1.19 -9.26 10.60
N LYS A 99 -0.49 -9.53 11.69
CA LYS A 99 -0.66 -10.71 12.54
C LYS A 99 -0.96 -10.31 13.97
N ARG A 100 -1.38 -11.26 14.78
CA ARG A 100 -1.65 -11.04 16.22
C ARG A 100 -0.45 -10.45 16.96
N ASP A 101 0.76 -10.84 16.59
CA ASP A 101 2.00 -10.31 17.16
C ASP A 101 2.24 -8.82 16.89
N ASN A 102 1.53 -8.22 15.93
CA ASN A 102 1.56 -6.79 15.72
C ASN A 102 0.77 -6.01 16.78
N ILE A 103 -0.08 -6.68 17.59
CA ILE A 103 -0.79 -6.05 18.69
C ILE A 103 0.11 -6.08 19.93
N LYS A 104 0.50 -4.91 20.42
CA LYS A 104 1.35 -4.75 21.62
C LYS A 104 0.58 -4.01 22.69
N SER A 105 0.77 -4.44 23.94
CA SER A 105 0.23 -3.76 25.11
C SER A 105 1.36 -3.03 25.83
N GLU A 106 1.27 -1.71 25.93
CA GLU A 106 2.29 -0.86 26.55
C GLU A 106 1.64 0.34 27.23
N GLY A 107 2.12 0.69 28.42
CA GLY A 107 1.66 1.88 29.15
C GLY A 107 0.15 1.94 29.42
N GLY A 108 -0.51 0.79 29.61
CA GLY A 108 -1.95 0.71 29.83
C GLY A 108 -2.81 0.79 28.55
N GLY A 109 -2.20 0.99 27.37
CA GLY A 109 -2.87 1.00 26.08
C GLY A 109 -2.50 -0.17 25.18
N LYS A 110 -3.34 -0.45 24.19
CA LYS A 110 -3.04 -1.39 23.10
C LYS A 110 -2.71 -0.65 21.82
N TYR A 111 -1.72 -1.12 21.11
CA TYR A 111 -1.21 -0.52 19.88
C TYR A 111 -1.02 -1.57 18.81
N LEU A 112 -1.31 -1.18 17.56
CA LEU A 112 -0.90 -1.92 16.39
C LEU A 112 0.48 -1.42 15.97
N VAL A 113 1.49 -2.30 15.99
CA VAL A 113 2.90 -1.95 15.74
C VAL A 113 3.41 -2.77 14.58
N TYR A 114 3.85 -2.11 13.51
CA TYR A 114 4.34 -2.76 12.31
C TYR A 114 5.41 -1.93 11.60
N LYS A 115 6.18 -2.56 10.73
CA LYS A 115 7.02 -1.86 9.75
C LYS A 115 6.30 -1.86 8.40
N ARG A 116 6.37 -0.74 7.70
CA ARG A 116 5.79 -0.63 6.37
C ARG A 116 6.50 -1.59 5.41
N HIS A 117 5.77 -2.50 4.80
CA HIS A 117 6.32 -3.56 3.93
C HIS A 117 7.20 -3.00 2.80
N LYS A 118 6.78 -1.90 2.15
CA LYS A 118 7.54 -1.26 1.08
C LYS A 118 8.95 -0.82 1.49
N THR A 119 9.17 -0.51 2.76
CA THR A 119 10.42 0.09 3.27
C THR A 119 11.03 -0.70 4.42
N GLU A 120 10.54 -1.89 4.74
CA GLU A 120 11.01 -2.70 5.88
C GLU A 120 12.49 -3.07 5.82
N HIS A 121 13.03 -3.23 4.61
CA HIS A 121 14.45 -3.52 4.38
C HIS A 121 15.34 -2.26 4.29
N SER A 122 14.78 -1.06 4.41
CA SER A 122 15.55 0.17 4.44
C SER A 122 16.32 0.29 5.75
N LYS A 123 17.57 0.81 5.69
CA LYS A 123 18.38 1.09 6.88
C LYS A 123 17.67 1.99 7.90
N ASN A 124 16.74 2.83 7.43
CA ASN A 124 15.96 3.78 8.25
C ASN A 124 14.51 3.32 8.48
N ALA A 125 14.20 2.03 8.28
CA ALA A 125 12.86 1.51 8.50
C ALA A 125 12.45 1.68 9.97
N ARG A 126 11.42 2.51 10.21
CA ARG A 126 10.87 2.76 11.54
C ARG A 126 9.61 1.93 11.77
N PHE A 127 9.35 1.58 13.01
CA PHE A 127 8.06 1.06 13.43
C PHE A 127 7.00 2.16 13.39
N ILE A 128 5.88 1.85 12.77
CA ILE A 128 4.65 2.63 12.84
C ILE A 128 3.85 2.09 14.00
N ARG A 129 3.29 3.00 14.80
CA ARG A 129 2.55 2.67 16.01
C ARG A 129 1.21 3.38 15.97
N ILE A 130 0.14 2.63 15.97
CA ILE A 130 -1.24 3.10 15.86
C ILE A 130 -1.98 2.67 17.12
N PRO A 131 -2.60 3.59 17.89
CA PRO A 131 -3.44 3.24 19.01
C PRO A 131 -4.62 2.37 18.54
N LEU A 132 -4.90 1.28 19.24
CA LEU A 132 -6.10 0.47 19.00
C LEU A 132 -7.30 1.16 19.64
N THR A 133 -7.99 2.00 18.86
CA THR A 133 -9.24 2.64 19.27
C THR A 133 -10.38 1.63 19.38
N ASN A 134 -11.50 2.02 19.97
CA ASN A 134 -12.69 1.17 20.06
C ASN A 134 -13.19 0.74 18.68
N GLU A 135 -13.16 1.65 17.68
CA GLU A 135 -13.57 1.38 16.29
C GLU A 135 -12.70 0.29 15.67
N LEU A 136 -11.37 0.37 15.84
CA LEU A 136 -10.45 -0.65 15.35
C LEU A 136 -10.67 -2.00 16.05
N CYS A 137 -10.92 -1.99 17.36
CA CYS A 137 -11.23 -3.20 18.10
C CYS A 137 -12.52 -3.86 17.59
N LEU A 138 -13.58 -3.08 17.36
CA LEU A 138 -14.84 -3.57 16.80
C LEU A 138 -14.68 -4.13 15.39
N LEU A 139 -13.89 -3.49 14.54
CA LEU A 139 -13.59 -3.99 13.21
C LEU A 139 -12.83 -5.33 13.26
N LEU A 140 -11.77 -5.43 14.08
CA LEU A 140 -11.01 -6.67 14.25
C LEU A 140 -11.88 -7.80 14.81
N GLN A 141 -12.75 -7.49 15.79
CA GLN A 141 -13.71 -8.44 16.31
C GLN A 141 -14.66 -8.92 15.21
N TRP A 142 -15.22 -8.00 14.42
CA TRP A 142 -16.11 -8.37 13.35
C TRP A 142 -15.45 -9.30 12.31
N PHE A 143 -14.19 -9.01 11.90
CA PHE A 143 -13.46 -9.88 10.99
C PHE A 143 -13.27 -11.28 11.57
N ARG A 144 -12.91 -11.39 12.84
CA ARG A 144 -12.78 -12.66 13.54
C ARG A 144 -14.09 -13.46 13.54
N ASP A 145 -15.21 -12.79 13.78
CA ASP A 145 -16.51 -13.44 13.99
C ASP A 145 -17.23 -13.75 12.66
N ASN A 146 -16.92 -13.01 11.59
CA ASN A 146 -17.64 -13.08 10.33
C ASN A 146 -16.82 -13.55 9.12
N THR A 147 -15.51 -13.72 9.26
CA THR A 147 -14.64 -14.15 8.16
C THR A 147 -13.75 -15.31 8.58
N LEU A 148 -13.26 -16.06 7.59
CA LEU A 148 -12.27 -17.09 7.85
C LEU A 148 -10.88 -16.43 7.93
N LEU A 149 -10.30 -16.42 9.12
CA LEU A 149 -8.91 -16.01 9.34
C LEU A 149 -8.02 -17.25 9.35
N VAL A 150 -6.91 -17.15 8.64
CA VAL A 150 -5.92 -18.23 8.53
C VAL A 150 -4.76 -17.92 9.47
N SER A 151 -4.28 -18.93 10.20
CA SER A 151 -3.14 -18.77 11.12
C SER A 151 -3.30 -17.58 12.07
N ASP A 152 -2.29 -16.73 12.19
CA ASP A 152 -2.28 -15.56 13.08
C ASP A 152 -2.68 -14.25 12.40
N TYR A 153 -3.15 -14.30 11.15
CA TYR A 153 -3.54 -13.08 10.43
C TYR A 153 -4.75 -12.40 11.07
N LEU A 154 -4.71 -11.06 11.12
CA LEU A 154 -5.79 -10.24 11.70
C LEU A 154 -6.93 -9.97 10.70
N LEU A 155 -6.65 -10.06 9.40
CA LEU A 155 -7.57 -9.68 8.32
C LEU A 155 -7.67 -10.79 7.26
N PRO A 156 -8.81 -10.92 6.55
CA PRO A 156 -9.12 -12.06 5.70
C PRO A 156 -8.51 -11.98 4.29
N PHE A 157 -7.25 -11.55 4.17
CA PHE A 157 -6.58 -11.47 2.87
C PHE A 157 -5.96 -12.79 2.44
N VAL A 158 -5.53 -13.59 3.37
CA VAL A 158 -4.87 -14.87 3.14
C VAL A 158 -5.88 -15.99 3.32
N SER A 159 -5.95 -16.92 2.35
CA SER A 159 -6.92 -18.04 2.38
C SER A 159 -6.30 -19.38 2.76
N LYS A 160 -4.96 -19.48 2.76
CA LYS A 160 -4.18 -20.67 3.16
C LYS A 160 -2.83 -20.21 3.70
N ASP A 161 -2.12 -21.06 4.40
CA ASP A 161 -0.75 -20.79 4.87
C ASP A 161 0.25 -20.78 3.71
N TYR A 162 0.25 -19.68 2.99
CA TYR A 162 1.23 -19.40 1.96
C TYR A 162 2.45 -18.73 2.56
N VAL A 163 3.64 -19.03 2.01
CA VAL A 163 4.90 -18.41 2.39
C VAL A 163 5.67 -17.92 1.17
N GLY A 164 6.53 -16.93 1.36
CA GLY A 164 7.42 -16.40 0.32
C GLY A 164 6.68 -15.90 -0.93
N GLU A 165 7.17 -16.29 -2.10
CA GLU A 165 6.65 -15.87 -3.39
C GLU A 165 5.17 -16.26 -3.61
N LYS A 166 4.75 -17.43 -3.12
CA LYS A 166 3.36 -17.88 -3.21
C LYS A 166 2.41 -16.94 -2.45
N LEU A 167 2.82 -16.47 -1.27
CA LEU A 167 2.07 -15.49 -0.50
C LEU A 167 1.98 -14.16 -1.25
N TYR A 168 3.12 -13.67 -1.78
CA TYR A 168 3.15 -12.43 -2.55
C TYR A 168 2.21 -12.47 -3.76
N ASN A 169 2.27 -13.53 -4.57
CA ASN A 169 1.43 -13.72 -5.76
C ASN A 169 -0.05 -13.82 -5.39
N HIS A 170 -0.39 -14.51 -4.29
CA HIS A 170 -1.74 -14.60 -3.77
C HIS A 170 -2.28 -13.21 -3.37
N LEU A 171 -1.52 -12.43 -2.61
CA LEU A 171 -1.92 -11.09 -2.18
C LEU A 171 -2.06 -10.12 -3.36
N ARG A 172 -1.17 -10.20 -4.35
CA ARG A 172 -1.26 -9.40 -5.58
C ARG A 172 -2.57 -9.67 -6.36
N SER A 173 -2.95 -10.95 -6.48
CA SER A 173 -4.22 -11.33 -7.09
C SER A 173 -5.43 -10.83 -6.29
N ARG A 174 -5.37 -10.88 -4.97
CA ARG A 174 -6.44 -10.38 -4.09
C ARG A 174 -6.62 -8.87 -4.18
N LEU A 175 -5.53 -8.11 -4.27
CA LEU A 175 -5.57 -6.65 -4.44
C LEU A 175 -6.37 -6.25 -5.68
N GLY A 176 -6.20 -6.96 -6.80
CA GLY A 176 -6.99 -6.73 -8.01
C GLY A 176 -8.50 -6.81 -7.75
N ARG A 177 -8.95 -7.84 -7.05
CA ARG A 177 -10.38 -8.07 -6.76
C ARG A 177 -11.01 -7.06 -5.79
N TYR A 178 -10.24 -6.43 -4.93
CA TYR A 178 -10.76 -5.39 -4.01
C TYR A 178 -10.81 -4.00 -4.65
N ASN A 179 -10.15 -3.83 -5.80
CA ASN A 179 -10.16 -2.58 -6.57
C ASN A 179 -11.28 -2.54 -7.64
N GLU A 180 -11.97 -3.65 -7.89
CA GLU A 180 -13.16 -3.78 -8.74
C GLU A 180 -14.44 -3.45 -7.94
#